data_87a2437bdd72e81237429bfde9f43edf
#
_entry.id   87a2437bdd72e81237429bfde9f43edf
#
_cell.length_a   1.000
_cell.length_b   1.000
_cell.length_c   1.000
_cell.angle_alpha   90.00
_cell.angle_beta   90.00
_cell.angle_gamma   90.00
#
_symmetry.space_group_name_H-M   'P 1'
#
loop_
_entity.id
_entity.type
_entity.pdbx_description
1 polymer ?
#
loop_
_entity_poly.entity_id
_entity_poly.type
_entity_poly.pdbx_seq_one_letter_code
_entity_poly.pdbx_strand_id
1 'polypeptide(L)'
;MGLAMARRFALEDMNVVLSDIDESKLDAAVNEIRGNGGNAEGVVTDVALETDNVQLLDASIDAFGTVDVVCLNAGVQGSIGRSWALSNEDYKWTLGILLDGVIHGVRTFVPHLVEQDQGHVVVTASIAGHISSPFGAPYNIAKHGVATLAETLFHELKVERSNVGVTCLCPGFVNTNIVNATAARESGAVGSAVDDRGDQMLEFTQRALSGGLDPEVVGQQVFDAISNNQFWLFTDEDWDEPIAARAEQIVQRSDPRLQRPS
;
A
#
# COMPACT_ATOMS: atom_id res chain seq x y z
N MET A 1 -1.16 7.01 -5.74
CA MET A 1 -1.83 5.79 -6.18
C MET A 1 -3.27 5.73 -5.69
N GLY A 2 -3.59 5.87 -4.40
CA GLY A 2 -4.97 5.78 -3.89
C GLY A 2 -5.97 6.65 -4.68
N LEU A 3 -5.67 7.93 -4.89
CA LEU A 3 -6.53 8.82 -5.68
C LEU A 3 -6.68 8.36 -7.15
N ALA A 4 -5.62 7.83 -7.76
CA ALA A 4 -5.68 7.31 -9.13
C ALA A 4 -6.59 6.07 -9.22
N MET A 5 -6.50 5.14 -8.24
CA MET A 5 -7.45 4.02 -8.13
C MET A 5 -8.88 4.54 -7.96
N ALA A 6 -9.11 5.50 -7.06
CA ALA A 6 -10.42 6.10 -6.82
C ALA A 6 -11.02 6.74 -8.08
N ARG A 7 -10.22 7.50 -8.86
CA ARG A 7 -10.63 8.07 -10.15
C ARG A 7 -11.03 6.97 -11.14
N ARG A 8 -10.20 5.91 -11.22
CA ARG A 8 -10.46 4.80 -12.14
C ARG A 8 -11.77 4.07 -11.80
N PHE A 9 -12.02 3.82 -10.52
CA PHE A 9 -13.26 3.18 -10.07
C PHE A 9 -14.48 4.08 -10.31
N ALA A 10 -14.36 5.38 -10.05
CA ALA A 10 -15.45 6.33 -10.33
C ALA A 10 -15.83 6.40 -11.82
N LEU A 11 -14.86 6.20 -12.73
CA LEU A 11 -15.13 6.12 -14.17
C LEU A 11 -15.92 4.87 -14.58
N GLU A 12 -15.96 3.85 -13.72
CA GLU A 12 -16.78 2.64 -13.91
C GLU A 12 -18.10 2.71 -13.12
N ASP A 13 -18.57 3.93 -12.82
CA ASP A 13 -19.82 4.18 -12.08
C ASP A 13 -19.85 3.54 -10.67
N MET A 14 -18.68 3.22 -10.07
CA MET A 14 -18.62 2.74 -8.71
C MET A 14 -18.80 3.89 -7.71
N ASN A 15 -19.48 3.61 -6.61
CA ASN A 15 -19.47 4.50 -5.45
C ASN A 15 -18.11 4.37 -4.75
N VAL A 16 -17.47 5.49 -4.42
CA VAL A 16 -16.10 5.49 -3.88
C VAL A 16 -16.07 6.15 -2.50
N VAL A 17 -15.59 5.44 -1.50
CA VAL A 17 -15.22 6.02 -0.21
C VAL A 17 -13.71 6.23 -0.19
N LEU A 18 -13.27 7.48 -0.04
CA LEU A 18 -11.88 7.84 0.13
C LEU A 18 -11.58 8.00 1.62
N SER A 19 -10.38 7.55 2.02
CA SER A 19 -9.90 7.80 3.37
C SER A 19 -8.46 8.32 3.36
N ASP A 20 -8.18 9.28 4.20
CA ASP A 20 -6.84 9.83 4.45
C ASP A 20 -6.82 10.43 5.86
N ILE A 21 -5.62 10.58 6.45
CA ILE A 21 -5.44 11.30 7.71
C ILE A 21 -5.48 12.82 7.52
N ASP A 22 -5.18 13.29 6.31
CA ASP A 22 -5.18 14.72 5.94
C ASP A 22 -6.56 15.10 5.38
N GLU A 23 -7.40 15.67 6.25
CA GLU A 23 -8.77 16.08 5.93
C GLU A 23 -8.81 17.03 4.70
N SER A 24 -7.88 17.97 4.61
CA SER A 24 -7.85 18.96 3.51
C SER A 24 -7.59 18.30 2.14
N LYS A 25 -6.67 17.32 2.09
CA LYS A 25 -6.41 16.57 0.86
C LYS A 25 -7.55 15.61 0.53
N LEU A 26 -8.15 15.02 1.57
CA LEU A 26 -9.31 14.16 1.42
C LEU A 26 -10.48 14.92 0.80
N ASP A 27 -10.83 16.09 1.35
CA ASP A 27 -11.89 16.94 0.81
C ASP A 27 -11.64 17.37 -0.63
N ALA A 28 -10.40 17.73 -0.95
CA ALA A 28 -10.02 18.09 -2.31
C ALA A 28 -10.23 16.91 -3.28
N ALA A 29 -9.85 15.69 -2.88
CA ALA A 29 -10.00 14.47 -3.67
C ALA A 29 -11.47 14.09 -3.88
N VAL A 30 -12.30 14.16 -2.83
CA VAL A 30 -13.75 13.93 -2.90
C VAL A 30 -14.42 14.92 -3.86
N ASN A 31 -14.11 16.22 -3.69
CA ASN A 31 -14.67 17.26 -4.54
C ASN A 31 -14.25 17.11 -6.02
N GLU A 32 -13.04 16.65 -6.27
CA GLU A 32 -12.58 16.36 -7.62
C GLU A 32 -13.41 15.25 -8.28
N ILE A 33 -13.60 14.10 -7.58
CA ILE A 33 -14.37 12.98 -8.12
C ILE A 33 -15.82 13.39 -8.35
N ARG A 34 -16.45 14.08 -7.39
CA ARG A 34 -17.82 14.60 -7.52
C ARG A 34 -17.94 15.61 -8.67
N GLY A 35 -16.95 16.50 -8.81
CA GLY A 35 -16.89 17.49 -9.88
C GLY A 35 -16.82 16.88 -11.29
N ASN A 36 -16.27 15.67 -11.37
CA ASN A 36 -16.22 14.87 -12.60
C ASN A 36 -17.43 13.94 -12.78
N GLY A 37 -18.45 14.05 -11.94
CA GLY A 37 -19.70 13.28 -12.04
C GLY A 37 -19.71 11.95 -11.30
N GLY A 38 -18.63 11.58 -10.62
CA GLY A 38 -18.55 10.37 -9.80
C GLY A 38 -19.27 10.55 -8.45
N ASN A 39 -19.63 9.43 -7.83
CA ASN A 39 -20.21 9.40 -6.49
C ASN A 39 -19.14 9.04 -5.47
N ALA A 40 -18.82 9.97 -4.55
CA ALA A 40 -17.72 9.82 -3.62
C ALA A 40 -18.06 10.37 -2.24
N GLU A 41 -17.56 9.73 -1.18
CA GLU A 41 -17.59 10.17 0.20
C GLU A 41 -16.18 10.17 0.79
N GLY A 42 -15.94 10.99 1.84
CA GLY A 42 -14.66 11.09 2.52
C GLY A 42 -14.78 10.74 4.00
N VAL A 43 -13.85 9.93 4.52
CA VAL A 43 -13.76 9.57 5.93
C VAL A 43 -12.34 9.82 6.42
N VAL A 44 -12.15 10.74 7.36
CA VAL A 44 -10.84 10.97 7.99
C VAL A 44 -10.47 9.73 8.80
N THR A 45 -9.31 9.14 8.51
CA THR A 45 -8.92 7.83 9.04
C THR A 45 -7.41 7.79 9.30
N ASP A 46 -7.00 7.50 10.52
CA ASP A 46 -5.65 7.01 10.81
C ASP A 46 -5.65 5.48 10.76
N VAL A 47 -5.11 4.91 9.69
CA VAL A 47 -5.08 3.44 9.52
C VAL A 47 -4.30 2.72 10.62
N ALA A 48 -3.40 3.39 11.33
CA ALA A 48 -2.68 2.84 12.48
C ALA A 48 -3.61 2.59 13.69
N LEU A 49 -4.84 3.12 13.68
CA LEU A 49 -5.83 2.92 14.72
C LEU A 49 -6.90 1.92 14.24
N GLU A 50 -7.07 0.82 14.98
CA GLU A 50 -8.10 -0.19 14.67
C GLU A 50 -9.50 0.42 14.70
N THR A 51 -9.77 1.32 15.66
CA THR A 51 -11.06 2.01 15.81
C THR A 51 -11.45 2.82 14.58
N ASP A 52 -10.48 3.47 13.95
CA ASP A 52 -10.73 4.30 12.77
C ASP A 52 -11.05 3.44 11.54
N ASN A 53 -10.42 2.26 11.42
CA ASN A 53 -10.77 1.29 10.38
C ASN A 53 -12.21 0.76 10.53
N VAL A 54 -12.66 0.52 11.78
CA VAL A 54 -14.05 0.12 12.05
C VAL A 54 -15.01 1.26 11.67
N GLN A 55 -14.73 2.50 12.08
CA GLN A 55 -15.53 3.67 11.70
C GLN A 55 -15.58 3.88 10.17
N LEU A 56 -14.47 3.61 9.46
CA LEU A 56 -14.43 3.67 8.00
C LEU A 56 -15.37 2.65 7.36
N LEU A 57 -15.40 1.41 7.86
CA LEU A 57 -16.34 0.39 7.38
C LEU A 57 -17.79 0.80 7.63
N ASP A 58 -18.12 1.20 8.87
CA ASP A 58 -19.47 1.61 9.25
C ASP A 58 -19.95 2.78 8.38
N ALA A 59 -19.13 3.82 8.22
CA ALA A 59 -19.45 4.98 7.38
C ALA A 59 -19.61 4.60 5.90
N SER A 60 -18.85 3.62 5.41
CA SER A 60 -18.98 3.14 4.03
C SER A 60 -20.30 2.41 3.81
N ILE A 61 -20.71 1.58 4.76
CA ILE A 61 -21.99 0.88 4.72
C ILE A 61 -23.16 1.88 4.87
N ASP A 62 -23.05 2.86 5.75
CA ASP A 62 -24.07 3.90 5.93
C ASP A 62 -24.26 4.72 4.64
N ALA A 63 -23.19 5.03 3.94
CA ALA A 63 -23.22 5.82 2.72
C ALA A 63 -23.77 5.04 1.50
N PHE A 64 -23.37 3.79 1.33
CA PHE A 64 -23.61 3.05 0.08
C PHE A 64 -24.18 1.63 0.27
N GLY A 65 -24.44 1.21 1.49
CA GLY A 65 -25.14 -0.04 1.82
C GLY A 65 -24.21 -1.27 1.89
N THR A 66 -23.05 -1.26 1.25
CA THR A 66 -22.09 -2.37 1.26
C THR A 66 -20.69 -1.89 0.89
N VAL A 67 -19.70 -2.77 1.06
CA VAL A 67 -18.36 -2.63 0.53
C VAL A 67 -18.05 -3.85 -0.32
N ASP A 68 -17.73 -3.63 -1.61
CA ASP A 68 -17.38 -4.71 -2.55
C ASP A 68 -15.87 -4.80 -2.81
N VAL A 69 -15.17 -3.66 -2.77
CA VAL A 69 -13.71 -3.59 -2.96
C VAL A 69 -13.08 -2.76 -1.86
N VAL A 70 -12.03 -3.29 -1.24
CA VAL A 70 -11.21 -2.55 -0.30
C VAL A 70 -9.76 -2.47 -0.80
N CYS A 71 -9.21 -1.25 -0.83
CA CYS A 71 -7.82 -0.99 -1.19
C CYS A 71 -7.02 -0.56 0.05
N LEU A 72 -6.28 -1.48 0.65
CA LEU A 72 -5.38 -1.23 1.77
C LEU A 72 -4.08 -0.62 1.22
N ASN A 73 -4.12 0.70 0.97
CA ASN A 73 -3.10 1.40 0.21
C ASN A 73 -2.37 2.49 1.01
N ALA A 74 -2.90 2.95 2.12
CA ALA A 74 -2.27 4.00 2.92
C ALA A 74 -0.81 3.66 3.24
N GLY A 75 0.08 4.65 3.12
CA GLY A 75 1.48 4.38 3.36
C GLY A 75 2.39 5.60 3.30
N VAL A 76 3.54 5.44 3.93
CA VAL A 76 4.63 6.42 4.05
C VAL A 76 5.96 5.78 3.65
N GLN A 77 6.97 6.59 3.35
CA GLN A 77 8.33 6.09 3.13
C GLN A 77 8.96 5.57 4.44
N GLY A 78 8.59 6.14 5.57
CA GLY A 78 9.24 5.86 6.85
C GLY A 78 10.61 6.52 6.97
N SER A 79 11.30 6.24 8.09
CA SER A 79 12.64 6.76 8.35
C SER A 79 13.70 5.97 7.58
N ILE A 80 14.71 6.66 7.08
CA ILE A 80 15.78 6.11 6.24
C ILE A 80 17.13 6.33 6.95
N GLY A 81 17.92 5.27 7.04
CA GLY A 81 19.25 5.29 7.65
C GLY A 81 19.76 3.90 7.98
N ARG A 82 20.92 3.84 8.59
CA ARG A 82 21.48 2.54 9.06
C ARG A 82 20.53 1.89 10.04
N SER A 83 20.24 0.62 9.88
CA SER A 83 19.24 -0.10 10.69
C SER A 83 19.50 0.01 12.21
N TRP A 84 20.77 0.12 12.63
CA TRP A 84 21.16 0.25 14.05
C TRP A 84 21.18 1.72 14.53
N ALA A 85 20.99 2.69 13.65
CA ALA A 85 20.92 4.13 13.99
C ALA A 85 19.48 4.63 14.11
N LEU A 86 18.51 3.89 13.54
CA LEU A 86 17.09 4.19 13.66
C LEU A 86 16.59 3.94 15.09
N SER A 87 15.75 4.83 15.60
CA SER A 87 15.15 4.68 16.93
C SER A 87 14.01 3.65 16.95
N ASN A 88 13.62 3.19 18.13
CA ASN A 88 12.43 2.34 18.26
C ASN A 88 11.16 3.04 17.79
N GLU A 89 11.07 4.36 17.96
CA GLU A 89 9.97 5.20 17.52
C GLU A 89 9.87 5.24 15.99
N ASP A 90 11.02 5.26 15.28
CA ASP A 90 11.05 5.17 13.81
C ASP A 90 10.48 3.84 13.32
N TYR A 91 10.89 2.74 13.94
CA TYR A 91 10.33 1.42 13.63
C TYR A 91 8.84 1.34 13.94
N LYS A 92 8.42 1.70 15.15
CA LYS A 92 7.02 1.62 15.58
C LYS A 92 6.11 2.45 14.68
N TRP A 93 6.51 3.68 14.37
CA TRP A 93 5.71 4.56 13.52
C TRP A 93 5.56 4.00 12.10
N THR A 94 6.67 3.58 11.49
CA THR A 94 6.65 3.05 10.12
C THR A 94 5.84 1.74 10.05
N LEU A 95 6.06 0.81 10.99
CA LEU A 95 5.34 -0.46 11.06
C LEU A 95 3.87 -0.26 11.39
N GLY A 96 3.53 0.67 12.31
CA GLY A 96 2.17 0.99 12.68
C GLY A 96 1.30 1.39 11.48
N ILE A 97 1.85 2.19 10.56
CA ILE A 97 1.11 2.60 9.36
C ILE A 97 1.15 1.50 8.29
N LEU A 98 2.34 1.00 7.97
CA LEU A 98 2.55 0.15 6.78
C LEU A 98 2.15 -1.32 6.99
N LEU A 99 2.25 -1.83 8.22
CA LEU A 99 1.96 -3.23 8.55
C LEU A 99 0.71 -3.35 9.42
N ASP A 100 0.70 -2.71 10.60
CA ASP A 100 -0.44 -2.81 11.51
C ASP A 100 -1.71 -2.22 10.87
N GLY A 101 -1.60 -1.10 10.13
CA GLY A 101 -2.71 -0.52 9.38
C GLY A 101 -3.32 -1.49 8.36
N VAL A 102 -2.48 -2.27 7.66
CA VAL A 102 -2.98 -3.33 6.76
C VAL A 102 -3.63 -4.48 7.53
N ILE A 103 -3.05 -4.88 8.67
CA ILE A 103 -3.63 -5.90 9.56
C ILE A 103 -5.00 -5.43 10.07
N HIS A 104 -5.12 -4.18 10.52
CA HIS A 104 -6.40 -3.60 10.97
C HIS A 104 -7.43 -3.62 9.84
N GLY A 105 -7.04 -3.20 8.63
CA GLY A 105 -7.90 -3.25 7.46
C GLY A 105 -8.37 -4.66 7.11
N VAL A 106 -7.47 -5.66 7.08
CA VAL A 106 -7.84 -7.07 6.86
C VAL A 106 -8.84 -7.54 7.91
N ARG A 107 -8.57 -7.28 9.21
CA ARG A 107 -9.45 -7.70 10.32
C ARG A 107 -10.82 -7.03 10.29
N THR A 108 -10.90 -5.82 9.78
CA THR A 108 -12.14 -5.05 9.71
C THR A 108 -12.98 -5.41 8.48
N PHE A 109 -12.36 -5.41 7.30
CA PHE A 109 -13.12 -5.52 6.04
C PHE A 109 -13.32 -6.95 5.57
N VAL A 110 -12.36 -7.87 5.79
CA VAL A 110 -12.46 -9.23 5.27
C VAL A 110 -13.65 -10.01 5.85
N PRO A 111 -13.97 -9.93 7.15
CA PRO A 111 -15.18 -10.59 7.68
C PRO A 111 -16.47 -10.16 6.97
N HIS A 112 -16.62 -8.86 6.66
CA HIS A 112 -17.76 -8.33 5.92
C HIS A 112 -17.83 -8.91 4.49
N LEU A 113 -16.69 -8.93 3.77
CA LEU A 113 -16.63 -9.50 2.42
C LEU A 113 -16.93 -11.01 2.42
N VAL A 114 -16.43 -11.75 3.42
CA VAL A 114 -16.69 -13.20 3.57
C VAL A 114 -18.15 -13.47 3.90
N GLU A 115 -18.80 -12.65 4.73
CA GLU A 115 -20.22 -12.81 5.06
C GLU A 115 -21.11 -12.64 3.83
N GLN A 116 -20.79 -11.69 2.95
CA GLN A 116 -21.51 -11.53 1.67
C GLN A 116 -21.04 -12.50 0.57
N ASP A 117 -19.96 -13.26 0.81
CA ASP A 117 -19.31 -14.21 -0.09
C ASP A 117 -18.97 -13.62 -1.48
N GLN A 118 -18.67 -12.35 -1.51
CA GLN A 118 -18.21 -11.65 -2.72
C GLN A 118 -17.35 -10.44 -2.35
N GLY A 119 -16.55 -9.98 -3.30
CA GLY A 119 -15.74 -8.78 -3.18
C GLY A 119 -14.27 -9.02 -3.43
N HIS A 120 -13.47 -7.99 -3.22
CA HIS A 120 -12.04 -8.05 -3.50
C HIS A 120 -11.21 -7.19 -2.54
N VAL A 121 -10.09 -7.73 -2.10
CA VAL A 121 -9.11 -7.03 -1.26
C VAL A 121 -7.86 -6.75 -2.08
N VAL A 122 -7.52 -5.48 -2.24
CA VAL A 122 -6.24 -5.05 -2.80
C VAL A 122 -5.31 -4.64 -1.67
N VAL A 123 -4.18 -5.32 -1.54
CA VAL A 123 -3.18 -5.06 -0.51
C VAL A 123 -1.95 -4.45 -1.16
N THR A 124 -1.62 -3.20 -0.84
CA THR A 124 -0.46 -2.52 -1.41
C THR A 124 0.84 -2.88 -0.66
N ALA A 125 1.53 -3.88 -1.18
CA ALA A 125 2.89 -4.21 -0.79
C ALA A 125 3.91 -3.27 -1.48
N SER A 126 4.93 -3.80 -2.11
CA SER A 126 5.97 -3.12 -2.88
C SER A 126 6.91 -4.16 -3.46
N ILE A 127 7.74 -3.80 -4.42
CA ILE A 127 8.97 -4.53 -4.74
C ILE A 127 9.82 -4.77 -3.49
N ALA A 128 9.84 -3.82 -2.55
CA ALA A 128 10.50 -3.98 -1.25
C ALA A 128 9.87 -5.05 -0.33
N GLY A 129 8.78 -5.69 -0.76
CA GLY A 129 8.23 -6.90 -0.16
C GLY A 129 8.88 -8.20 -0.67
N HIS A 130 9.67 -8.11 -1.74
CA HIS A 130 10.31 -9.26 -2.39
C HIS A 130 11.83 -9.15 -2.45
N ILE A 131 12.38 -7.95 -2.39
CA ILE A 131 13.81 -7.67 -2.30
C ILE A 131 14.08 -6.73 -1.11
N SER A 132 15.34 -6.69 -0.63
CA SER A 132 15.72 -5.82 0.49
C SER A 132 16.79 -4.83 0.03
N SER A 133 16.48 -3.54 0.16
CA SER A 133 17.43 -2.46 -0.07
C SER A 133 18.09 -2.03 1.25
N PRO A 134 19.35 -1.57 1.23
CA PRO A 134 19.97 -1.01 2.44
C PRO A 134 19.27 0.29 2.86
N PHE A 135 19.41 0.64 4.13
CA PHE A 135 18.95 1.88 4.77
C PHE A 135 17.43 2.07 4.87
N GLY A 136 16.63 1.13 4.39
CA GLY A 136 15.17 1.16 4.45
C GLY A 136 14.57 0.05 5.33
N ALA A 137 15.23 -0.36 6.43
CA ALA A 137 14.85 -1.53 7.19
C ALA A 137 13.37 -1.55 7.65
N PRO A 138 12.80 -0.50 8.25
CA PRO A 138 11.39 -0.52 8.67
C PRO A 138 10.43 -0.71 7.49
N TYR A 139 10.70 -0.05 6.37
CA TYR A 139 9.92 -0.19 5.15
C TYR A 139 9.99 -1.60 4.56
N ASN A 140 11.22 -2.15 4.42
CA ASN A 140 11.40 -3.51 3.90
C ASN A 140 10.70 -4.55 4.78
N ILE A 141 10.82 -4.44 6.12
CA ILE A 141 10.16 -5.35 7.07
C ILE A 141 8.63 -5.28 6.88
N ALA A 142 8.07 -4.06 6.85
CA ALA A 142 6.63 -3.87 6.68
C ALA A 142 6.15 -4.48 5.37
N LYS A 143 6.82 -4.19 4.25
CA LYS A 143 6.36 -4.62 2.92
C LYS A 143 6.54 -6.13 2.69
N HIS A 144 7.57 -6.78 3.26
CA HIS A 144 7.65 -8.24 3.32
C HIS A 144 6.52 -8.84 4.16
N GLY A 145 6.21 -8.24 5.32
CA GLY A 145 5.09 -8.65 6.16
C GLY A 145 3.74 -8.54 5.44
N VAL A 146 3.53 -7.43 4.74
CA VAL A 146 2.30 -7.19 3.96
C VAL A 146 2.15 -8.18 2.81
N ALA A 147 3.21 -8.47 2.05
CA ALA A 147 3.18 -9.47 0.98
C ALA A 147 2.86 -10.86 1.53
N THR A 148 3.49 -11.24 2.65
CA THR A 148 3.20 -12.51 3.34
C THR A 148 1.76 -12.58 3.85
N LEU A 149 1.23 -11.49 4.43
CA LEU A 149 -0.15 -11.43 4.90
C LEU A 149 -1.14 -11.60 3.74
N ALA A 150 -0.91 -10.92 2.61
CA ALA A 150 -1.75 -11.04 1.43
C ALA A 150 -1.79 -12.47 0.88
N GLU A 151 -0.62 -13.14 0.79
CA GLU A 151 -0.50 -14.53 0.34
C GLU A 151 -1.19 -15.50 1.32
N THR A 152 -1.02 -15.28 2.63
CA THR A 152 -1.70 -16.05 3.68
C THR A 152 -3.22 -15.91 3.55
N LEU A 153 -3.73 -14.68 3.45
CA LEU A 153 -5.15 -14.40 3.27
C LEU A 153 -5.72 -15.08 2.02
N PHE A 154 -5.00 -15.02 0.90
CA PHE A 154 -5.40 -15.72 -0.32
C PHE A 154 -5.58 -17.23 -0.10
N HIS A 155 -4.63 -17.87 0.59
CA HIS A 155 -4.71 -19.29 0.88
C HIS A 155 -5.86 -19.63 1.86
N GLU A 156 -6.07 -18.81 2.89
CA GLU A 156 -7.16 -18.97 3.86
C GLU A 156 -8.53 -18.90 3.16
N LEU A 157 -8.76 -17.89 2.33
CA LEU A 157 -10.00 -17.73 1.56
C LEU A 157 -10.24 -18.92 0.61
N LYS A 158 -9.18 -19.48 0.00
CA LYS A 158 -9.30 -20.70 -0.83
C LYS A 158 -9.65 -21.92 0.00
N VAL A 159 -9.09 -22.09 1.21
CA VAL A 159 -9.43 -23.19 2.13
C VAL A 159 -10.89 -23.07 2.57
N GLU A 160 -11.37 -21.89 2.89
CA GLU A 160 -12.77 -21.59 3.27
C GLU A 160 -13.74 -21.63 2.07
N ARG A 161 -13.23 -21.77 0.84
CA ARG A 161 -14.02 -21.75 -0.41
C ARG A 161 -14.80 -20.46 -0.62
N SER A 162 -14.31 -19.34 -0.10
CA SER A 162 -14.89 -18.02 -0.30
C SER A 162 -14.66 -17.52 -1.74
N ASN A 163 -15.64 -16.79 -2.26
CA ASN A 163 -15.54 -16.11 -3.56
C ASN A 163 -14.82 -14.75 -3.48
N VAL A 164 -14.34 -14.36 -2.31
CA VAL A 164 -13.57 -13.11 -2.15
C VAL A 164 -12.20 -13.22 -2.83
N GLY A 165 -11.89 -12.23 -3.69
CA GLY A 165 -10.61 -12.13 -4.38
C GLY A 165 -9.56 -11.38 -3.56
N VAL A 166 -8.29 -11.61 -3.86
CA VAL A 166 -7.16 -10.88 -3.26
C VAL A 166 -6.16 -10.51 -4.35
N THR A 167 -5.74 -9.25 -4.38
CA THR A 167 -4.62 -8.77 -5.20
C THR A 167 -3.53 -8.21 -4.30
N CYS A 168 -2.32 -8.73 -4.44
CA CYS A 168 -1.10 -8.16 -3.84
C CYS A 168 -0.45 -7.22 -4.86
N LEU A 169 -0.69 -5.91 -4.70
CA LEU A 169 -0.09 -4.87 -5.52
C LEU A 169 1.35 -4.63 -5.07
N CYS A 170 2.30 -4.84 -5.97
CA CYS A 170 3.75 -4.76 -5.73
C CYS A 170 4.38 -3.69 -6.64
N PRO A 171 4.21 -2.38 -6.33
CA PRO A 171 4.75 -1.34 -7.17
C PRO A 171 6.27 -1.31 -7.14
N GLY A 172 6.87 -1.01 -8.31
CA GLY A 172 8.22 -0.48 -8.44
C GLY A 172 8.26 1.01 -8.10
N PHE A 173 8.98 1.80 -8.88
CA PHE A 173 8.96 3.26 -8.70
C PHE A 173 7.74 3.87 -9.40
N VAL A 174 6.85 4.48 -8.61
CA VAL A 174 5.66 5.19 -9.09
C VAL A 174 5.77 6.65 -8.67
N ASN A 175 5.51 7.58 -9.57
CA ASN A 175 5.59 9.01 -9.32
C ASN A 175 4.51 9.47 -8.33
N THR A 176 4.80 9.35 -7.05
CA THR A 176 3.90 9.67 -5.95
C THR A 176 4.57 10.57 -4.92
N ASN A 177 3.76 11.13 -4.05
CA ASN A 177 4.23 12.01 -2.97
C ASN A 177 4.58 11.24 -1.67
N ILE A 178 4.90 9.94 -1.75
CA ILE A 178 5.11 9.07 -0.57
C ILE A 178 6.21 9.57 0.37
N VAL A 179 7.26 10.19 -0.17
CA VAL A 179 8.36 10.78 0.62
C VAL A 179 7.86 11.97 1.45
N ASN A 180 7.02 12.83 0.87
CA ASN A 180 6.50 14.00 1.56
C ASN A 180 5.31 13.66 2.50
N ALA A 181 4.61 12.55 2.27
CA ALA A 181 3.59 12.05 3.19
C ALA A 181 4.15 11.79 4.60
N THR A 182 5.44 11.51 4.68
CA THR A 182 6.18 11.33 5.92
C THR A 182 6.31 12.63 6.74
N ALA A 183 6.23 13.80 6.10
CA ALA A 183 6.30 15.11 6.77
C ALA A 183 5.03 15.45 7.60
N ALA A 184 3.95 14.67 7.47
CA ALA A 184 2.70 14.88 8.21
C ALA A 184 2.77 14.45 9.69
N ARG A 185 3.91 13.93 10.17
CA ARG A 185 4.09 13.60 11.59
C ARG A 185 4.25 14.84 12.44
N GLU A 186 3.43 15.00 13.47
CA GLU A 186 3.43 16.16 14.40
C GLU A 186 4.76 16.40 15.13
N SER A 187 5.64 15.43 15.21
CA SER A 187 6.90 15.52 15.98
C SER A 187 8.13 16.01 15.19
N GLY A 188 7.97 16.42 13.92
CA GLY A 188 9.00 17.12 13.15
C GLY A 188 10.31 16.36 12.85
N ALA A 189 10.46 15.12 13.28
CA ALA A 189 11.74 14.40 13.24
C ALA A 189 11.71 13.05 12.55
N VAL A 190 10.58 12.60 12.00
CA VAL A 190 10.44 11.24 11.48
C VAL A 190 10.03 11.21 10.01
N GLY A 191 10.67 10.32 9.27
CA GLY A 191 10.59 10.23 7.81
C GLY A 191 11.66 11.03 7.12
N SER A 192 12.58 11.56 7.88
CA SER A 192 13.82 12.15 7.40
C SER A 192 14.93 11.09 7.41
N ALA A 193 15.97 11.35 6.64
CA ALA A 193 17.23 10.69 6.81
C ALA A 193 17.78 10.94 8.22
N VAL A 194 18.20 9.88 8.91
CA VAL A 194 18.76 9.99 10.27
C VAL A 194 20.28 10.06 10.27
N ASP A 195 20.91 9.84 9.13
CA ASP A 195 22.36 9.91 8.93
C ASP A 195 22.73 10.19 7.46
N ASP A 196 24.02 10.39 7.18
CA ASP A 196 24.58 10.69 5.86
C ASP A 196 24.21 9.66 4.76
N ARG A 197 24.01 8.43 5.14
CA ARG A 197 23.57 7.37 4.24
C ARG A 197 22.08 7.44 3.95
N GLY A 198 21.32 7.85 4.96
CA GLY A 198 19.90 8.14 4.82
C GLY A 198 19.66 9.29 3.85
N ASP A 199 20.44 10.39 3.95
CA ASP A 199 20.36 11.52 3.03
C ASP A 199 20.58 11.09 1.58
N GLN A 200 21.63 10.32 1.31
CA GLN A 200 21.95 9.80 -0.03
C GLN A 200 20.83 8.91 -0.58
N MET A 201 20.27 8.04 0.28
CA MET A 201 19.17 7.16 -0.12
C MET A 201 17.89 7.94 -0.37
N LEU A 202 17.60 8.96 0.44
CA LEU A 202 16.44 9.83 0.27
C LEU A 202 16.49 10.56 -1.08
N GLU A 203 17.63 11.16 -1.43
CA GLU A 203 17.84 11.78 -2.73
C GLU A 203 17.69 10.80 -3.89
N PHE A 204 18.24 9.59 -3.74
CA PHE A 204 18.07 8.54 -4.75
C PHE A 204 16.59 8.18 -4.92
N THR A 205 15.88 7.95 -3.81
CA THR A 205 14.45 7.60 -3.83
C THR A 205 13.61 8.70 -4.48
N GLN A 206 13.84 9.97 -4.12
CA GLN A 206 13.13 11.11 -4.73
C GLN A 206 13.33 11.17 -6.24
N ARG A 207 14.57 10.98 -6.71
CA ARG A 207 14.88 10.95 -8.15
C ARG A 207 14.21 9.77 -8.87
N ALA A 208 14.27 8.58 -8.27
CA ALA A 208 13.65 7.39 -8.84
C ALA A 208 12.12 7.52 -8.93
N LEU A 209 11.48 8.05 -7.88
CA LEU A 209 10.03 8.29 -7.89
C LEU A 209 9.62 9.35 -8.92
N SER A 210 10.39 10.43 -9.08
CA SER A 210 10.05 11.48 -10.06
C SER A 210 10.12 11.01 -11.51
N GLY A 211 10.93 9.99 -11.79
CA GLY A 211 11.01 9.31 -13.11
C GLY A 211 10.16 8.05 -13.19
N GLY A 212 9.43 7.71 -12.13
CA GLY A 212 8.65 6.48 -12.05
C GLY A 212 7.35 6.50 -12.86
N LEU A 213 6.65 5.38 -12.81
CA LEU A 213 5.40 5.16 -13.52
C LEU A 213 4.33 6.19 -13.08
N ASP A 214 3.47 6.59 -14.02
CA ASP A 214 2.32 7.45 -13.71
C ASP A 214 1.32 6.69 -12.80
N PRO A 215 0.89 7.28 -11.68
CA PRO A 215 -0.11 6.69 -10.80
C PRO A 215 -1.41 6.27 -11.50
N GLU A 216 -1.83 6.96 -12.57
CA GLU A 216 -3.04 6.63 -13.32
C GLU A 216 -2.91 5.28 -14.05
N VAL A 217 -1.71 4.92 -14.51
CA VAL A 217 -1.44 3.59 -15.08
C VAL A 217 -1.63 2.51 -14.01
N VAL A 218 -1.16 2.77 -12.78
CA VAL A 218 -1.36 1.83 -11.64
C VAL A 218 -2.84 1.69 -11.31
N GLY A 219 -3.61 2.80 -11.34
CA GLY A 219 -5.06 2.76 -11.14
C GLY A 219 -5.76 1.83 -12.14
N GLN A 220 -5.38 1.91 -13.43
CA GLN A 220 -5.89 1.01 -14.47
C GLN A 220 -5.47 -0.44 -14.23
N GLN A 221 -4.19 -0.69 -13.94
CA GLN A 221 -3.68 -2.05 -13.67
C GLN A 221 -4.41 -2.71 -12.50
N VAL A 222 -4.70 -1.95 -11.42
CA VAL A 222 -5.45 -2.45 -10.27
C VAL A 222 -6.88 -2.82 -10.65
N PHE A 223 -7.56 -1.97 -11.42
CA PHE A 223 -8.91 -2.28 -11.92
C PHE A 223 -8.92 -3.58 -12.75
N ASP A 224 -7.95 -3.73 -13.65
CA ASP A 224 -7.81 -4.92 -14.48
C ASP A 224 -7.50 -6.17 -13.64
N ALA A 225 -6.65 -6.05 -12.62
CA ALA A 225 -6.30 -7.15 -11.73
C ALA A 225 -7.52 -7.63 -10.91
N ILE A 226 -8.34 -6.70 -10.39
CA ILE A 226 -9.60 -7.02 -9.71
C ILE A 226 -10.54 -7.76 -10.66
N SER A 227 -10.75 -7.21 -11.86
CA SER A 227 -11.65 -7.77 -12.88
C SER A 227 -11.25 -9.18 -13.32
N ASN A 228 -9.95 -9.49 -13.32
CA ASN A 228 -9.40 -10.79 -13.71
C ASN A 228 -9.10 -11.70 -12.50
N ASN A 229 -9.43 -11.27 -11.27
CA ASN A 229 -9.10 -11.99 -10.01
C ASN A 229 -7.61 -12.39 -9.96
N GLN A 230 -6.72 -11.47 -10.34
CA GLN A 230 -5.27 -11.66 -10.38
C GLN A 230 -4.66 -11.42 -8.99
N PHE A 231 -3.87 -12.38 -8.48
CA PHE A 231 -3.23 -12.23 -7.16
C PHE A 231 -1.98 -11.35 -7.21
N TRP A 232 -0.96 -11.72 -7.99
CA TRP A 232 0.26 -10.92 -8.08
C TRP A 232 0.10 -9.80 -9.12
N LEU A 233 0.25 -8.55 -8.68
CA LEU A 233 0.28 -7.39 -9.57
C LEU A 233 1.59 -6.62 -9.37
N PHE A 234 2.58 -6.87 -10.22
CA PHE A 234 3.77 -6.05 -10.37
C PHE A 234 3.48 -4.96 -11.42
N THR A 235 3.89 -3.72 -11.12
CA THR A 235 3.54 -2.58 -12.00
C THR A 235 4.40 -2.50 -13.26
N ASP A 236 5.55 -3.18 -13.26
CA ASP A 236 6.51 -3.24 -14.37
C ASP A 236 7.34 -4.53 -14.28
N GLU A 237 8.01 -4.90 -15.36
CA GLU A 237 8.81 -6.13 -15.50
C GLU A 237 10.28 -5.94 -15.05
N ASP A 238 10.72 -4.72 -14.74
CA ASP A 238 12.11 -4.39 -14.39
C ASP A 238 12.63 -5.15 -13.16
N TRP A 239 11.70 -5.68 -12.37
CA TRP A 239 11.98 -6.36 -11.10
C TRP A 239 11.89 -7.89 -11.16
N ASP A 240 11.49 -8.46 -12.28
CA ASP A 240 11.33 -9.92 -12.42
C ASP A 240 12.65 -10.66 -12.21
N GLU A 241 13.72 -10.21 -12.91
CA GLU A 241 15.05 -10.78 -12.75
C GLU A 241 15.62 -10.57 -11.33
N PRO A 242 15.58 -9.36 -10.73
CA PRO A 242 15.96 -9.13 -9.33
C PRO A 242 15.27 -10.06 -8.32
N ILE A 243 13.97 -10.28 -8.45
CA ILE A 243 13.20 -11.17 -7.57
C ILE A 243 13.65 -12.63 -7.76
N ALA A 244 13.74 -13.09 -9.00
CA ALA A 244 14.20 -14.44 -9.33
C ALA A 244 15.62 -14.70 -8.80
N ALA A 245 16.54 -13.75 -9.00
CA ALA A 245 17.91 -13.84 -8.52
C ALA A 245 17.99 -13.94 -6.98
N ARG A 246 17.15 -13.17 -6.27
CA ARG A 246 17.06 -13.30 -4.79
C ARG A 246 16.56 -14.68 -4.37
N ALA A 247 15.51 -15.18 -5.02
CA ALA A 247 14.97 -16.51 -4.70
C ALA A 247 16.03 -17.60 -4.94
N GLU A 248 16.79 -17.52 -6.04
CA GLU A 248 17.88 -18.44 -6.34
C GLU A 248 18.97 -18.39 -5.28
N GLN A 249 19.40 -17.20 -4.83
CA GLN A 249 20.39 -17.06 -3.75
C GLN A 249 19.95 -17.75 -2.46
N ILE A 250 18.67 -17.64 -2.11
CA ILE A 250 18.11 -18.32 -0.93
C ILE A 250 18.18 -19.84 -1.08
N VAL A 251 17.77 -20.37 -2.24
CA VAL A 251 17.80 -21.82 -2.53
C VAL A 251 19.24 -22.35 -2.51
N GLN A 252 20.18 -21.62 -3.10
CA GLN A 252 21.60 -21.96 -3.16
C GLN A 252 22.34 -21.70 -1.84
N ARG A 253 21.69 -21.03 -0.85
CA ARG A 253 22.33 -20.63 0.42
C ARG A 253 23.59 -19.76 0.22
N SER A 254 23.60 -18.97 -0.85
CA SER A 254 24.66 -18.01 -1.13
C SER A 254 24.42 -16.67 -0.42
N ASP A 255 25.48 -15.86 -0.29
CA ASP A 255 25.36 -14.54 0.31
C ASP A 255 24.39 -13.65 -0.48
N PRO A 256 23.55 -12.84 0.23
CA PRO A 256 22.63 -11.94 -0.43
C PRO A 256 23.39 -10.85 -1.20
N ARG A 257 23.01 -10.64 -2.45
CA ARG A 257 23.54 -9.57 -3.29
C ARG A 257 22.50 -8.45 -3.41
N LEU A 258 22.98 -7.22 -3.47
CA LEU A 258 22.10 -6.08 -3.71
C LEU A 258 21.47 -6.20 -5.11
N GLN A 259 20.16 -6.28 -5.14
CA GLN A 259 19.38 -6.33 -6.37
C GLN A 259 19.12 -4.90 -6.90
N ARG A 260 19.14 -4.74 -8.20
CA ARG A 260 18.82 -3.48 -8.90
C ARG A 260 17.89 -3.79 -10.06
N PRO A 261 17.03 -2.85 -10.45
CA PRO A 261 16.20 -3.02 -11.66
C PRO A 261 17.09 -3.18 -12.89
N SER A 262 16.62 -3.96 -13.82
CA SER A 262 17.28 -4.24 -15.10
C SER A 262 17.21 -3.06 -16.05
#